data_fe9ea3aaf3f6e7c775a8ea7cee59644e
#
_entry.id   fe9ea3aaf3f6e7c775a8ea7cee59644e
#
_cell.length_a   1.000
_cell.length_b   1.000
_cell.length_c   1.000
_cell.angle_alpha   90.00
_cell.angle_beta   90.00
_cell.angle_gamma   90.00
#
_symmetry.space_group_name_H-M   'P 1'
#
loop_
_entity.id
_entity.type
_entity.pdbx_description
1 polymer ?
#
loop_
_entity_poly.entity_id
_entity_poly.type
_entity_poly.pdbx_seq_one_letter_code
_entity_poly.pdbx_strand_id
1 'polypeptide(L)'
;MCSYLLIGFWFTRPSAANSCQKAFVTNRVGDFGLLLGILGLYWITGSFEFCDLFEIFNNLIYNNEVHFLFVTLCAFLLFSGSVAKSAQFPLHVWLPDAMEGPTPISALIHAATMVAAGIFLVARLLPLFIVIPYIMNLIALIGIITVLLGATLAIAQKDIKRGLAYSTMSQLGYMMLALGMGSYRVALFHLITHAYSKALLFLGSGSIIHSMEAIVGYSPDKSQNMVIMGGLTKHVPITKTAFLVGTLSLCGIPPFACFWSKDEIINDSWLYSPIFAIIACSTAGLTAFYMFRIYLLTFEGHLNVHFKNYNGKKNSSLYSISIWGKKGQKPIKKKNPFIGFINNK
;
A
#
# COMPACT_ATOMS: atom_id res chain seq x y z
N MET A 1 15.00 10.44 -4.00
CA MET A 1 14.85 11.89 -3.82
C MET A 1 13.40 12.37 -4.02
N CYS A 2 12.73 12.12 -5.16
CA CYS A 2 11.36 12.59 -5.37
C CYS A 2 10.37 12.15 -4.27
N SER A 3 10.40 10.88 -3.84
CA SER A 3 9.53 10.39 -2.77
C SER A 3 9.79 11.06 -1.42
N TYR A 4 11.05 11.38 -1.11
CA TYR A 4 11.43 12.12 0.10
C TYR A 4 10.77 13.50 0.14
N LEU A 5 10.90 14.26 -0.95
CA LEU A 5 10.32 15.61 -1.06
C LEU A 5 8.79 15.56 -1.04
N LEU A 6 8.19 14.56 -1.67
CA LEU A 6 6.74 14.43 -1.76
C LEU A 6 6.11 13.98 -0.42
N ILE A 7 6.75 13.10 0.34
CA ILE A 7 6.30 12.72 1.70
C ILE A 7 6.47 13.92 2.64
N GLY A 8 7.59 14.63 2.56
CA GLY A 8 7.88 15.81 3.35
C GLY A 8 7.23 17.10 2.84
N PHE A 9 6.17 17.04 2.02
CA PHE A 9 5.51 18.22 1.45
C PHE A 9 5.11 19.24 2.54
N TRP A 10 4.59 18.76 3.65
CA TRP A 10 4.29 19.59 4.82
C TRP A 10 5.42 19.58 5.84
N PHE A 11 6.61 20.01 5.43
CA PHE A 11 7.85 19.97 6.24
C PHE A 11 7.75 20.73 7.58
N THR A 12 6.81 21.67 7.71
CA THR A 12 6.53 22.38 8.96
C THR A 12 5.94 21.48 10.05
N ARG A 13 5.40 20.31 9.69
CA ARG A 13 4.90 19.33 10.65
C ARG A 13 6.03 18.38 11.03
N PRO A 14 6.35 18.24 12.34
CA PRO A 14 7.43 17.36 12.78
C PRO A 14 7.16 15.89 12.45
N SER A 15 5.88 15.46 12.43
CA SER A 15 5.49 14.10 12.02
C SER A 15 5.86 13.82 10.56
N ALA A 16 5.59 14.75 9.64
CA ALA A 16 5.92 14.61 8.23
C ALA A 16 7.44 14.65 7.98
N ALA A 17 8.17 15.52 8.70
CA ALA A 17 9.62 15.58 8.62
C ALA A 17 10.29 14.28 9.09
N ASN A 18 9.84 13.72 10.21
CA ASN A 18 10.34 12.43 10.71
C ASN A 18 10.02 11.28 9.77
N SER A 19 8.80 11.25 9.21
CA SER A 19 8.37 10.18 8.29
C SER A 19 9.17 10.20 6.98
N CYS A 20 9.48 11.37 6.42
CA CYS A 20 10.27 11.44 5.20
C CYS A 20 11.73 11.02 5.43
N GLN A 21 12.34 11.39 6.57
CA GLN A 21 13.67 10.92 6.95
C GLN A 21 13.70 9.41 7.13
N LYS A 22 12.74 8.85 7.85
CA LYS A 22 12.62 7.41 8.07
C LYS A 22 12.48 6.65 6.75
N ALA A 23 11.60 7.12 5.85
CA ALA A 23 11.43 6.54 4.53
C ALA A 23 12.71 6.61 3.69
N PHE A 24 13.45 7.70 3.76
CA PHE A 24 14.70 7.86 3.04
C PHE A 24 15.78 6.89 3.55
N VAL A 25 16.01 6.84 4.86
CA VAL A 25 17.05 6.00 5.45
C VAL A 25 16.79 4.53 5.21
N THR A 26 15.55 4.04 5.45
CA THR A 26 15.20 2.64 5.23
C THR A 26 15.35 2.21 3.77
N ASN A 27 14.94 3.06 2.82
CA ASN A 27 15.12 2.77 1.41
C ASN A 27 16.60 2.79 1.00
N ARG A 28 17.42 3.66 1.61
CA ARG A 28 18.88 3.73 1.31
C ARG A 28 19.62 2.49 1.78
N VAL A 29 19.22 1.87 2.87
CA VAL A 29 19.79 0.58 3.29
C VAL A 29 19.59 -0.47 2.19
N GLY A 30 18.40 -0.57 1.61
CA GLY A 30 18.16 -1.47 0.49
C GLY A 30 18.88 -1.06 -0.80
N ASP A 31 18.94 0.24 -1.11
CA ASP A 31 19.65 0.75 -2.29
C ASP A 31 21.16 0.43 -2.23
N PHE A 32 21.76 0.48 -1.04
CA PHE A 32 23.16 0.10 -0.85
C PHE A 32 23.35 -1.41 -1.10
N GLY A 33 22.48 -2.25 -0.56
CA GLY A 33 22.52 -3.68 -0.84
C GLY A 33 22.38 -3.98 -2.35
N LEU A 34 21.40 -3.33 -3.00
CA LEU A 34 21.18 -3.46 -4.44
C LEU A 34 22.45 -3.10 -5.25
N LEU A 35 23.10 -1.99 -4.91
CA LEU A 35 24.35 -1.54 -5.57
C LEU A 35 25.45 -2.58 -5.45
N LEU A 36 25.68 -3.10 -4.25
CA LEU A 36 26.68 -4.15 -4.03
C LEU A 36 26.34 -5.43 -4.79
N GLY A 37 25.07 -5.81 -4.87
CA GLY A 37 24.62 -6.96 -5.65
C GLY A 37 24.88 -6.77 -7.15
N ILE A 38 24.61 -5.60 -7.70
CA ILE A 38 24.87 -5.27 -9.12
C ILE A 38 26.39 -5.33 -9.40
N LEU A 39 27.21 -4.72 -8.55
CA LEU A 39 28.67 -4.74 -8.71
C LEU A 39 29.23 -6.17 -8.60
N GLY A 40 28.70 -6.98 -7.66
CA GLY A 40 29.09 -8.37 -7.53
C GLY A 40 28.75 -9.21 -8.76
N LEU A 41 27.57 -9.01 -9.36
CA LEU A 41 27.20 -9.68 -10.62
C LEU A 41 28.09 -9.22 -11.78
N TYR A 42 28.33 -7.91 -11.90
CA TYR A 42 29.22 -7.38 -12.93
C TYR A 42 30.64 -7.95 -12.83
N TRP A 43 31.15 -8.14 -11.61
CA TRP A 43 32.44 -8.75 -11.38
C TRP A 43 32.55 -10.15 -11.97
N ILE A 44 31.44 -10.91 -11.96
CA ILE A 44 31.40 -12.28 -12.49
C ILE A 44 31.14 -12.30 -13.99
N THR A 45 30.17 -11.49 -14.45
CA THR A 45 29.63 -11.58 -15.82
C THR A 45 30.28 -10.63 -16.80
N GLY A 46 30.82 -9.50 -16.31
CA GLY A 46 31.42 -8.45 -17.16
C GLY A 46 30.42 -7.66 -17.99
N SER A 47 29.11 -7.93 -17.90
CA SER A 47 28.07 -7.25 -18.65
C SER A 47 26.96 -6.71 -17.74
N PHE A 48 26.30 -5.61 -18.16
CA PHE A 48 25.08 -5.09 -17.55
C PHE A 48 23.82 -5.40 -18.36
N GLU A 49 23.95 -5.95 -19.55
CA GLU A 49 22.81 -6.33 -20.36
C GLU A 49 22.12 -7.56 -19.80
N PHE A 50 20.77 -7.50 -19.70
CA PHE A 50 20.02 -8.58 -19.06
C PHE A 50 20.15 -9.92 -19.81
N CYS A 51 20.17 -9.89 -21.15
CA CYS A 51 20.27 -11.12 -21.95
C CYS A 51 21.61 -11.81 -21.70
N ASP A 52 22.71 -11.05 -21.85
CA ASP A 52 24.07 -11.56 -21.64
C ASP A 52 24.26 -12.02 -20.19
N LEU A 53 23.77 -11.23 -19.24
CA LEU A 53 23.87 -11.53 -17.82
C LEU A 53 23.22 -12.88 -17.49
N PHE A 54 22.03 -13.16 -18.02
CA PHE A 54 21.33 -14.42 -17.76
C PHE A 54 22.02 -15.62 -18.42
N GLU A 55 22.50 -15.45 -19.64
CA GLU A 55 23.18 -16.52 -20.38
C GLU A 55 24.52 -16.87 -19.74
N ILE A 56 25.38 -15.86 -19.50
CA ILE A 56 26.69 -16.05 -18.86
C ILE A 56 26.53 -16.63 -17.45
N PHE A 57 25.60 -16.09 -16.67
CA PHE A 57 25.36 -16.55 -15.29
C PHE A 57 24.92 -18.00 -15.21
N ASN A 58 24.00 -18.42 -16.08
CA ASN A 58 23.55 -19.80 -16.15
C ASN A 58 24.71 -20.75 -16.56
N ASN A 59 25.53 -20.36 -17.53
CA ASN A 59 26.67 -21.15 -17.97
C ASN A 59 27.71 -21.30 -16.84
N LEU A 60 28.02 -20.21 -16.12
CA LEU A 60 28.99 -20.23 -15.01
C LEU A 60 28.54 -21.10 -13.84
N ILE A 61 27.24 -21.09 -13.52
CA ILE A 61 26.70 -21.96 -12.46
C ILE A 61 26.69 -23.42 -12.92
N TYR A 62 26.28 -23.70 -14.16
CA TYR A 62 26.24 -25.04 -14.70
C TYR A 62 27.64 -25.69 -14.73
N ASN A 63 28.65 -24.90 -15.09
CA ASN A 63 30.04 -25.38 -15.15
C ASN A 63 30.75 -25.37 -13.77
N ASN A 64 30.10 -24.92 -12.70
CA ASN A 64 30.68 -24.74 -11.35
C ASN A 64 31.96 -23.87 -11.34
N GLU A 65 32.06 -22.88 -12.23
CA GLU A 65 33.21 -21.98 -12.33
C GLU A 65 33.20 -20.89 -11.23
N VAL A 66 32.04 -20.62 -10.61
CA VAL A 66 31.89 -19.63 -9.55
C VAL A 66 31.44 -20.26 -8.25
N HIS A 67 31.98 -19.76 -7.15
CA HIS A 67 31.65 -20.26 -5.83
C HIS A 67 30.17 -19.98 -5.49
N PHE A 68 29.38 -21.03 -5.24
CA PHE A 68 27.92 -20.96 -5.00
C PHE A 68 27.52 -19.96 -3.90
N LEU A 69 28.34 -19.86 -2.84
CA LEU A 69 28.08 -18.95 -1.72
C LEU A 69 28.19 -17.48 -2.14
N PHE A 70 29.13 -17.14 -3.02
CA PHE A 70 29.25 -15.77 -3.53
C PHE A 70 28.04 -15.38 -4.40
N VAL A 71 27.59 -16.31 -5.24
CA VAL A 71 26.40 -16.14 -6.09
C VAL A 71 25.14 -15.93 -5.25
N THR A 72 24.94 -16.73 -4.20
CA THR A 72 23.79 -16.59 -3.29
C THR A 72 23.83 -15.26 -2.54
N LEU A 73 25.02 -14.80 -2.15
CA LEU A 73 25.19 -13.49 -1.50
C LEU A 73 24.82 -12.34 -2.45
N CYS A 74 25.28 -12.37 -3.71
CA CYS A 74 24.92 -11.36 -4.69
C CYS A 74 23.40 -11.33 -4.95
N ALA A 75 22.78 -12.49 -5.10
CA ALA A 75 21.33 -12.59 -5.29
C ALA A 75 20.54 -12.08 -4.06
N PHE A 76 21.00 -12.37 -2.85
CA PHE A 76 20.43 -11.85 -1.62
C PHE A 76 20.53 -10.31 -1.55
N LEU A 77 21.67 -9.75 -1.93
CA LEU A 77 21.89 -8.30 -1.96
C LEU A 77 20.99 -7.61 -2.99
N LEU A 78 20.80 -8.19 -4.18
CA LEU A 78 19.83 -7.69 -5.17
C LEU A 78 18.40 -7.73 -4.63
N PHE A 79 18.03 -8.82 -3.96
CA PHE A 79 16.73 -8.96 -3.35
C PHE A 79 16.50 -7.93 -2.21
N SER A 80 17.53 -7.58 -1.45
CA SER A 80 17.41 -6.58 -0.37
C SER A 80 16.93 -5.22 -0.86
N GLY A 81 17.31 -4.82 -2.07
CA GLY A 81 16.82 -3.59 -2.71
C GLY A 81 15.32 -3.64 -3.01
N SER A 82 14.83 -4.79 -3.48
CA SER A 82 13.40 -4.98 -3.72
C SER A 82 12.59 -5.00 -2.42
N VAL A 83 13.11 -5.63 -1.35
CA VAL A 83 12.50 -5.67 -0.01
C VAL A 83 12.27 -4.26 0.53
N ALA A 84 13.27 -3.38 0.42
CA ALA A 84 13.15 -2.00 0.89
C ALA A 84 12.10 -1.21 0.08
N LYS A 85 12.14 -1.28 -1.27
CA LYS A 85 11.21 -0.54 -2.13
C LYS A 85 9.78 -1.03 -2.01
N SER A 86 9.56 -2.35 -1.94
CA SER A 86 8.23 -2.94 -1.82
C SER A 86 7.72 -3.05 -0.37
N ALA A 87 8.43 -2.45 0.58
CA ALA A 87 8.07 -2.46 2.01
C ALA A 87 7.77 -3.86 2.54
N GLN A 88 8.63 -4.83 2.22
CA GLN A 88 8.55 -6.19 2.75
C GLN A 88 9.21 -6.26 4.13
N PHE A 89 8.86 -7.29 4.89
CA PHE A 89 9.55 -7.57 6.15
C PHE A 89 11.06 -7.83 5.88
N PRO A 90 11.97 -7.25 6.69
CA PRO A 90 11.77 -6.40 7.86
C PRO A 90 11.70 -4.89 7.58
N LEU A 91 11.94 -4.42 6.34
CA LEU A 91 12.06 -3.00 5.98
C LEU A 91 10.71 -2.33 5.64
N HIS A 92 9.62 -2.73 6.31
CA HIS A 92 8.24 -2.28 6.02
C HIS A 92 7.82 -1.01 6.76
N VAL A 93 8.52 -0.62 7.82
CA VAL A 93 8.06 0.39 8.80
C VAL A 93 7.85 1.78 8.21
N TRP A 94 8.52 2.10 7.10
CA TRP A 94 8.40 3.40 6.45
C TRP A 94 7.07 3.63 5.73
N LEU A 95 6.42 2.54 5.25
CA LEU A 95 5.23 2.65 4.39
C LEU A 95 4.02 3.26 5.12
N PRO A 96 3.60 2.81 6.31
CA PRO A 96 2.49 3.43 7.03
C PRO A 96 2.80 4.87 7.50
N ASP A 97 4.05 5.17 7.84
CA ASP A 97 4.45 6.51 8.26
C ASP A 97 4.48 7.50 7.08
N ALA A 98 4.78 7.01 5.88
CA ALA A 98 4.73 7.81 4.66
C ALA A 98 3.33 8.34 4.30
N MET A 99 2.27 7.87 4.98
CA MET A 99 0.89 8.36 4.81
C MET A 99 0.65 9.77 5.38
N GLU A 100 1.64 10.38 6.03
CA GLU A 100 1.59 11.78 6.46
C GLU A 100 1.61 12.77 5.28
N GLY A 101 2.04 12.34 4.10
CA GLY A 101 2.00 13.13 2.87
C GLY A 101 0.58 13.34 2.31
N PRO A 102 0.43 14.21 1.30
CA PRO A 102 -0.85 14.44 0.61
C PRO A 102 -1.43 13.15 0.00
N THR A 103 -2.75 12.99 0.05
CA THR A 103 -3.43 11.75 -0.38
C THR A 103 -3.19 11.38 -1.85
N PRO A 104 -3.19 12.31 -2.83
CA PRO A 104 -2.87 11.96 -4.22
C PRO A 104 -1.46 11.38 -4.39
N ILE A 105 -0.50 11.85 -3.59
CA ILE A 105 0.87 11.34 -3.60
C ILE A 105 0.91 9.92 -3.02
N SER A 106 0.14 9.67 -1.95
CA SER A 106 0.00 8.32 -1.40
C SER A 106 -0.58 7.34 -2.43
N ALA A 107 -1.56 7.76 -3.22
CA ALA A 107 -2.12 6.95 -4.30
C ALA A 107 -1.07 6.63 -5.39
N LEU A 108 -0.28 7.62 -5.79
CA LEU A 108 0.72 7.44 -6.84
C LEU A 108 1.91 6.60 -6.35
N ILE A 109 2.59 7.04 -5.26
CA ILE A 109 3.86 6.44 -4.83
C ILE A 109 3.66 5.07 -4.22
N HIS A 110 2.66 4.94 -3.31
CA HIS A 110 2.52 3.75 -2.46
C HIS A 110 1.57 2.70 -3.04
N ALA A 111 0.66 3.08 -3.97
CA ALA A 111 -0.23 2.13 -4.61
C ALA A 111 0.30 1.61 -5.95
N ALA A 112 0.82 2.49 -6.82
CA ALA A 112 1.00 2.16 -8.22
C ALA A 112 2.47 2.17 -8.70
N THR A 113 3.39 2.94 -8.09
CA THR A 113 4.71 3.15 -8.71
C THR A 113 5.88 2.60 -7.89
N MET A 114 6.26 3.27 -6.81
CA MET A 114 7.51 2.97 -6.10
C MET A 114 7.51 1.55 -5.52
N VAL A 115 6.40 1.16 -4.93
CA VAL A 115 6.29 -0.13 -4.25
C VAL A 115 6.16 -1.27 -5.28
N ALA A 116 5.46 -1.01 -6.38
CA ALA A 116 5.36 -1.91 -7.51
C ALA A 116 6.71 -2.14 -8.21
N ALA A 117 7.59 -1.12 -8.24
CA ALA A 117 8.92 -1.24 -8.82
C ALA A 117 9.79 -2.32 -8.14
N GLY A 118 9.65 -2.52 -6.81
CA GLY A 118 10.34 -3.60 -6.11
C GLY A 118 9.89 -4.98 -6.57
N ILE A 119 8.59 -5.18 -6.76
CA ILE A 119 8.02 -6.43 -7.30
C ILE A 119 8.49 -6.65 -8.74
N PHE A 120 8.43 -5.60 -9.57
CA PHE A 120 8.86 -5.66 -10.96
C PHE A 120 10.35 -6.01 -11.09
N LEU A 121 11.21 -5.49 -10.20
CA LEU A 121 12.63 -5.82 -10.18
C LEU A 121 12.84 -7.32 -9.95
N VAL A 122 12.15 -7.93 -8.99
CA VAL A 122 12.25 -9.37 -8.74
C VAL A 122 11.71 -10.16 -9.93
N ALA A 123 10.58 -9.74 -10.52
CA ALA A 123 10.03 -10.39 -11.71
C ALA A 123 11.00 -10.31 -12.91
N ARG A 124 11.71 -9.20 -13.08
CA ARG A 124 12.69 -9.02 -14.16
C ARG A 124 13.95 -9.86 -13.96
N LEU A 125 14.38 -10.02 -12.71
CA LEU A 125 15.55 -10.81 -12.34
C LEU A 125 15.20 -12.28 -12.01
N LEU A 126 13.96 -12.69 -12.23
CA LEU A 126 13.51 -14.04 -11.90
C LEU A 126 14.35 -15.16 -12.56
N PRO A 127 14.78 -15.07 -13.84
CA PRO A 127 15.64 -16.08 -14.45
C PRO A 127 16.93 -16.32 -13.67
N LEU A 128 17.48 -15.29 -13.03
CA LEU A 128 18.64 -15.40 -12.15
C LEU A 128 18.29 -16.07 -10.81
N PHE A 129 17.16 -15.73 -10.22
CA PHE A 129 16.74 -16.26 -8.92
C PHE A 129 16.34 -17.74 -8.99
N ILE A 130 15.71 -18.20 -10.08
CA ILE A 130 15.28 -19.60 -10.26
C ILE A 130 16.45 -20.58 -10.15
N VAL A 131 17.64 -20.19 -10.60
CA VAL A 131 18.84 -21.03 -10.54
C VAL A 131 19.32 -21.23 -9.10
N ILE A 132 18.85 -20.41 -8.15
CA ILE A 132 19.26 -20.43 -6.75
C ILE A 132 18.05 -20.76 -5.85
N PRO A 133 17.75 -22.05 -5.57
CA PRO A 133 16.54 -22.45 -4.83
C PRO A 133 16.43 -21.82 -3.42
N TYR A 134 17.56 -21.59 -2.76
CA TYR A 134 17.59 -20.98 -1.43
C TYR A 134 17.02 -19.55 -1.44
N ILE A 135 17.33 -18.78 -2.47
CA ILE A 135 16.80 -17.42 -2.62
C ILE A 135 15.31 -17.44 -2.97
N MET A 136 14.87 -18.35 -3.82
CA MET A 136 13.44 -18.51 -4.14
C MET A 136 12.61 -18.83 -2.89
N ASN A 137 13.07 -19.76 -2.06
CA ASN A 137 12.42 -20.09 -0.79
C ASN A 137 12.41 -18.89 0.18
N LEU A 138 13.49 -18.11 0.21
CA LEU A 138 13.58 -16.91 1.04
C LEU A 138 12.61 -15.83 0.57
N ILE A 139 12.47 -15.61 -0.74
CA ILE A 139 11.49 -14.67 -1.32
C ILE A 139 10.07 -15.11 -0.94
N ALA A 140 9.73 -16.38 -1.08
CA ALA A 140 8.43 -16.92 -0.71
C ALA A 140 8.15 -16.76 0.80
N LEU A 141 9.13 -17.04 1.65
CA LEU A 141 9.02 -16.91 3.09
C LEU A 141 8.81 -15.44 3.53
N ILE A 142 9.59 -14.52 3.00
CA ILE A 142 9.40 -13.09 3.27
C ILE A 142 8.03 -12.63 2.76
N GLY A 143 7.60 -13.11 1.59
CA GLY A 143 6.29 -12.85 1.03
C GLY A 143 5.18 -13.23 2.00
N ILE A 144 5.17 -14.47 2.50
CA ILE A 144 4.09 -14.95 3.37
C ILE A 144 4.09 -14.26 4.75
N ILE A 145 5.26 -13.95 5.32
CA ILE A 145 5.36 -13.17 6.56
C ILE A 145 4.74 -11.78 6.38
N THR A 146 5.06 -11.11 5.26
CA THR A 146 4.51 -9.77 4.99
C THR A 146 3.01 -9.77 4.72
N VAL A 147 2.47 -10.80 4.08
CA VAL A 147 1.03 -11.01 3.92
C VAL A 147 0.34 -11.02 5.27
N LEU A 148 0.81 -11.87 6.18
CA LEU A 148 0.23 -12.05 7.50
C LEU A 148 0.32 -10.76 8.34
N LEU A 149 1.51 -10.15 8.41
CA LEU A 149 1.73 -8.91 9.16
C LEU A 149 0.87 -7.76 8.61
N GLY A 150 0.83 -7.58 7.29
CA GLY A 150 0.03 -6.55 6.65
C GLY A 150 -1.47 -6.71 6.94
N ALA A 151 -1.99 -7.92 6.84
CA ALA A 151 -3.40 -8.21 7.08
C ALA A 151 -3.81 -8.00 8.56
N THR A 152 -3.01 -8.49 9.49
CA THR A 152 -3.28 -8.35 10.93
C THR A 152 -3.20 -6.90 11.40
N LEU A 153 -2.18 -6.14 10.97
CA LEU A 153 -2.03 -4.75 11.33
C LEU A 153 -3.11 -3.86 10.69
N ALA A 154 -3.61 -4.18 9.50
CA ALA A 154 -4.68 -3.45 8.84
C ALA A 154 -5.99 -3.45 9.67
N ILE A 155 -6.28 -4.54 10.38
CA ILE A 155 -7.48 -4.67 11.22
C ILE A 155 -7.44 -3.68 12.40
N ALA A 156 -6.28 -3.44 12.97
CA ALA A 156 -6.13 -2.61 14.16
C ALA A 156 -6.14 -1.09 13.89
N GLN A 157 -5.98 -0.66 12.63
CA GLN A 157 -5.85 0.76 12.29
C GLN A 157 -7.17 1.53 12.48
N LYS A 158 -7.01 2.76 13.00
CA LYS A 158 -8.11 3.75 13.13
C LYS A 158 -8.09 4.76 11.97
N ASP A 159 -6.94 4.98 11.36
CA ASP A 159 -6.75 5.92 10.26
C ASP A 159 -7.00 5.24 8.92
N ILE A 160 -7.85 5.86 8.07
CA ILE A 160 -8.20 5.31 6.76
C ILE A 160 -6.97 5.13 5.85
N LYS A 161 -6.05 6.10 5.84
CA LYS A 161 -4.83 6.02 5.03
C LYS A 161 -3.90 4.90 5.49
N ARG A 162 -3.65 4.80 6.82
CA ARG A 162 -2.81 3.75 7.38
C ARG A 162 -3.42 2.37 7.17
N GLY A 163 -4.74 2.23 7.31
CA GLY A 163 -5.45 0.99 6.99
C GLY A 163 -5.26 0.56 5.53
N LEU A 164 -5.38 1.51 4.58
CA LEU A 164 -5.11 1.26 3.17
C LEU A 164 -3.62 0.96 2.91
N ALA A 165 -2.68 1.55 3.65
CA ALA A 165 -1.25 1.27 3.53
C ALA A 165 -0.89 -0.16 3.96
N TYR A 166 -1.38 -0.61 5.11
CA TYR A 166 -1.16 -2.00 5.55
C TYR A 166 -1.84 -3.01 4.62
N SER A 167 -2.99 -2.65 4.06
CA SER A 167 -3.63 -3.48 3.05
C SER A 167 -2.84 -3.51 1.72
N THR A 168 -2.09 -2.44 1.34
CA THR A 168 -1.16 -2.53 0.20
C THR A 168 0.00 -3.46 0.52
N MET A 169 0.58 -3.35 1.72
CA MET A 169 1.66 -4.21 2.18
C MET A 169 1.27 -5.69 2.10
N SER A 170 0.07 -6.07 2.55
CA SER A 170 -0.39 -7.45 2.46
C SER A 170 -0.51 -7.93 1.00
N GLN A 171 -1.04 -7.12 0.10
CA GLN A 171 -1.16 -7.51 -1.32
C GLN A 171 0.20 -7.62 -2.03
N LEU A 172 1.15 -6.75 -1.68
CA LEU A 172 2.53 -6.87 -2.18
C LEU A 172 3.22 -8.14 -1.68
N GLY A 173 2.91 -8.54 -0.44
CA GLY A 173 3.35 -9.84 0.07
C GLY A 173 2.83 -11.02 -0.76
N TYR A 174 1.56 -10.99 -1.23
CA TYR A 174 1.03 -12.01 -2.15
C TYR A 174 1.81 -12.05 -3.47
N MET A 175 2.17 -10.89 -4.04
CA MET A 175 2.95 -10.83 -5.26
C MET A 175 4.36 -11.37 -5.06
N MET A 176 5.00 -11.06 -3.91
CA MET A 176 6.30 -11.64 -3.56
C MET A 176 6.22 -13.15 -3.35
N LEU A 177 5.17 -13.64 -2.70
CA LEU A 177 4.92 -15.07 -2.55
C LEU A 177 4.83 -15.75 -3.93
N ALA A 178 4.04 -15.18 -4.86
CA ALA A 178 3.90 -15.70 -6.21
C ALA A 178 5.25 -15.74 -6.97
N LEU A 179 6.06 -14.68 -6.84
CA LEU A 179 7.40 -14.66 -7.43
C LEU A 179 8.32 -15.70 -6.82
N GLY A 180 8.28 -15.89 -5.49
CA GLY A 180 9.07 -16.90 -4.79
C GLY A 180 8.70 -18.34 -5.17
N MET A 181 7.47 -18.56 -5.65
CA MET A 181 7.02 -19.84 -6.21
C MET A 181 7.37 -20.00 -7.70
N GLY A 182 7.90 -18.97 -8.36
CA GLY A 182 8.22 -18.96 -9.78
C GLY A 182 7.08 -18.51 -10.71
N SER A 183 5.92 -18.16 -10.17
CA SER A 183 4.72 -17.76 -10.93
C SER A 183 4.72 -16.27 -11.30
N TYR A 184 5.66 -15.85 -12.17
CA TYR A 184 5.83 -14.43 -12.52
C TYR A 184 4.61 -13.82 -13.24
N ARG A 185 3.92 -14.60 -14.08
CA ARG A 185 2.75 -14.13 -14.84
C ARG A 185 1.62 -13.73 -13.89
N VAL A 186 1.36 -14.56 -12.91
CA VAL A 186 0.33 -14.36 -11.91
C VAL A 186 0.65 -13.16 -11.03
N ALA A 187 1.91 -13.04 -10.61
CA ALA A 187 2.39 -11.89 -9.83
C ALA A 187 2.21 -10.56 -10.58
N LEU A 188 2.57 -10.50 -11.86
CA LEU A 188 2.41 -9.31 -12.69
C LEU A 188 0.94 -9.01 -12.99
N PHE A 189 0.12 -10.04 -13.24
CA PHE A 189 -1.32 -9.86 -13.40
C PHE A 189 -1.96 -9.26 -12.15
N HIS A 190 -1.62 -9.80 -10.97
CA HIS A 190 -2.10 -9.24 -9.71
C HIS A 190 -1.58 -7.83 -9.44
N LEU A 191 -0.35 -7.51 -9.85
CA LEU A 191 0.22 -6.16 -9.73
C LEU A 191 -0.61 -5.13 -10.51
N ILE A 192 -1.00 -5.44 -11.75
CA ILE A 192 -1.81 -4.54 -12.58
C ILE A 192 -3.19 -4.34 -11.97
N THR A 193 -3.90 -5.42 -11.65
CA THR A 193 -5.26 -5.36 -11.09
C THR A 193 -5.31 -4.66 -9.73
N HIS A 194 -4.29 -4.89 -8.90
CA HIS A 194 -4.12 -4.23 -7.61
C HIS A 194 -3.85 -2.73 -7.76
N ALA A 195 -3.00 -2.32 -8.70
CA ALA A 195 -2.65 -0.91 -8.89
C ALA A 195 -3.91 -0.07 -9.18
N TYR A 196 -4.80 -0.53 -10.05
CA TYR A 196 -6.06 0.18 -10.36
C TYR A 196 -7.00 0.24 -9.17
N SER A 197 -7.23 -0.89 -8.50
CA SER A 197 -8.14 -0.93 -7.36
C SER A 197 -7.64 -0.10 -6.19
N LYS A 198 -6.35 -0.09 -5.93
CA LYS A 198 -5.75 0.74 -4.87
C LYS A 198 -5.73 2.22 -5.19
N ALA A 199 -5.40 2.60 -6.42
CA ALA A 199 -5.48 3.99 -6.83
C ALA A 199 -6.89 4.55 -6.62
N LEU A 200 -7.93 3.79 -7.01
CA LEU A 200 -9.33 4.15 -6.79
C LEU A 200 -9.64 4.36 -5.30
N LEU A 201 -9.20 3.45 -4.44
CA LEU A 201 -9.45 3.53 -2.99
C LEU A 201 -8.73 4.71 -2.33
N PHE A 202 -7.49 4.98 -2.70
CA PHE A 202 -6.75 6.13 -2.17
C PHE A 202 -7.33 7.46 -2.64
N LEU A 203 -7.71 7.59 -3.91
CA LEU A 203 -8.37 8.79 -4.41
C LEU A 203 -9.75 8.98 -3.76
N GLY A 204 -10.49 7.89 -3.57
CA GLY A 204 -11.74 7.89 -2.81
C GLY A 204 -11.54 8.31 -1.36
N SER A 205 -10.51 7.81 -0.69
CA SER A 205 -10.19 8.26 0.68
C SER A 205 -9.78 9.73 0.72
N GLY A 206 -9.11 10.24 -0.31
CA GLY A 206 -8.79 11.67 -0.44
C GLY A 206 -10.04 12.55 -0.50
N SER A 207 -11.03 12.14 -1.28
CA SER A 207 -12.32 12.82 -1.36
C SER A 207 -13.06 12.80 -0.02
N ILE A 208 -13.04 11.67 0.71
CA ILE A 208 -13.64 11.55 2.04
C ILE A 208 -12.94 12.51 3.04
N ILE A 209 -11.61 12.49 3.08
CA ILE A 209 -10.83 13.34 3.99
C ILE A 209 -11.10 14.81 3.72
N HIS A 210 -11.10 15.22 2.44
CA HIS A 210 -11.39 16.61 2.06
C HIS A 210 -12.80 17.03 2.49
N SER A 211 -13.77 16.13 2.36
CA SER A 211 -15.14 16.38 2.83
C SER A 211 -15.21 16.48 4.36
N MET A 212 -14.44 15.68 5.09
CA MET A 212 -14.37 15.73 6.55
C MET A 212 -13.62 16.96 7.06
N GLU A 213 -12.61 17.45 6.35
CA GLU A 213 -11.88 18.68 6.71
C GLU A 213 -12.79 19.90 6.77
N ALA A 214 -13.79 19.99 5.92
CA ALA A 214 -14.79 21.05 5.97
C ALA A 214 -15.61 21.07 7.27
N ILE A 215 -15.74 19.91 7.94
CA ILE A 215 -16.55 19.73 9.15
C ILE A 215 -15.68 19.81 10.41
N VAL A 216 -14.54 19.15 10.42
CA VAL A 216 -13.69 18.91 11.60
C VAL A 216 -12.51 19.88 11.66
N GLY A 217 -12.20 20.57 10.55
CA GLY A 217 -11.02 21.41 10.38
C GLY A 217 -9.80 20.63 9.87
N TYR A 218 -8.72 21.36 9.57
CA TYR A 218 -7.49 20.83 8.95
C TYR A 218 -6.57 20.06 9.91
N SER A 219 -7.13 19.26 10.83
CA SER A 219 -6.33 18.39 11.69
C SER A 219 -6.33 16.96 11.15
N PRO A 220 -5.18 16.41 10.70
CA PRO A 220 -5.13 15.06 10.13
C PRO A 220 -5.57 13.98 11.12
N ASP A 221 -5.26 14.13 12.41
CA ASP A 221 -5.67 13.20 13.46
C ASP A 221 -7.18 13.01 13.59
N LYS A 222 -7.94 14.02 13.17
CA LYS A 222 -9.40 14.00 13.20
C LYS A 222 -10.00 13.67 11.83
N SER A 223 -9.51 14.31 10.77
CA SER A 223 -10.07 14.16 9.40
C SER A 223 -9.79 12.79 8.80
N GLN A 224 -8.76 12.06 9.24
CA GLN A 224 -8.41 10.74 8.76
C GLN A 224 -8.95 9.58 9.62
N ASN A 225 -9.49 9.88 10.81
CA ASN A 225 -9.92 8.88 11.76
C ASN A 225 -11.31 8.32 11.41
N MET A 226 -11.38 7.03 11.05
CA MET A 226 -12.62 6.33 10.70
C MET A 226 -13.64 6.27 11.83
N VAL A 227 -13.21 6.32 13.10
CA VAL A 227 -14.11 6.26 14.25
C VAL A 227 -14.99 7.52 14.36
N ILE A 228 -14.51 8.65 13.85
CA ILE A 228 -15.24 9.92 13.83
C ILE A 228 -16.15 10.03 12.60
N MET A 229 -15.85 9.27 11.54
CA MET A 229 -16.65 9.18 10.33
C MET A 229 -17.95 8.40 10.58
N GLY A 230 -18.75 8.22 9.57
CA GLY A 230 -19.99 7.47 9.55
C GLY A 230 -21.09 8.22 8.82
N GLY A 231 -22.04 7.52 8.23
CA GLY A 231 -23.20 8.13 7.58
C GLY A 231 -22.88 9.00 6.36
N LEU A 232 -21.70 8.89 5.76
CA LEU A 232 -21.30 9.71 4.61
C LEU A 232 -22.04 9.36 3.31
N THR A 233 -22.85 8.31 3.32
CA THR A 233 -23.65 7.84 2.16
C THR A 233 -24.45 8.96 1.50
N LYS A 234 -25.07 9.81 2.30
CA LYS A 234 -25.94 10.89 1.80
C LYS A 234 -25.18 12.10 1.27
N HIS A 235 -23.95 12.27 1.73
CA HIS A 235 -23.13 13.45 1.43
C HIS A 235 -22.20 13.24 0.25
N VAL A 236 -21.68 12.01 0.06
CA VAL A 236 -20.67 11.69 -0.97
C VAL A 236 -21.06 10.40 -1.73
N PRO A 237 -22.18 10.38 -2.47
CA PRO A 237 -22.71 9.16 -3.07
C PRO A 237 -21.81 8.58 -4.16
N ILE A 238 -21.19 9.42 -5.00
CA ILE A 238 -20.29 8.99 -6.07
C ILE A 238 -19.04 8.30 -5.47
N THR A 239 -18.46 8.91 -4.43
CA THR A 239 -17.28 8.33 -3.77
C THR A 239 -17.64 7.02 -3.07
N LYS A 240 -18.85 6.90 -2.49
CA LYS A 240 -19.33 5.65 -1.91
C LYS A 240 -19.33 4.52 -2.93
N THR A 241 -19.94 4.74 -4.11
CA THR A 241 -20.01 3.70 -5.14
C THR A 241 -18.62 3.33 -5.67
N ALA A 242 -17.75 4.32 -5.94
CA ALA A 242 -16.38 4.08 -6.37
C ALA A 242 -15.58 3.31 -5.30
N PHE A 243 -15.72 3.69 -4.04
CA PHE A 243 -15.03 3.02 -2.93
C PHE A 243 -15.56 1.58 -2.74
N LEU A 244 -16.87 1.35 -2.90
CA LEU A 244 -17.47 0.02 -2.85
C LEU A 244 -16.91 -0.88 -3.96
N VAL A 245 -16.84 -0.40 -5.21
CA VAL A 245 -16.26 -1.15 -6.33
C VAL A 245 -14.80 -1.52 -6.03
N GLY A 246 -14.01 -0.58 -5.51
CA GLY A 246 -12.63 -0.85 -5.11
C GLY A 246 -12.52 -1.86 -3.97
N THR A 247 -13.42 -1.83 -2.98
CA THR A 247 -13.44 -2.81 -1.88
C THR A 247 -13.80 -4.20 -2.37
N LEU A 248 -14.84 -4.34 -3.21
CA LEU A 248 -15.25 -5.61 -3.79
C LEU A 248 -14.14 -6.21 -4.66
N SER A 249 -13.46 -5.37 -5.44
CA SER A 249 -12.31 -5.80 -6.24
C SER A 249 -11.19 -6.38 -5.37
N LEU A 250 -10.76 -5.66 -4.32
CA LEU A 250 -9.70 -6.15 -3.42
C LEU A 250 -10.09 -7.36 -2.59
N CYS A 251 -11.36 -7.48 -2.21
CA CYS A 251 -11.86 -8.67 -1.52
C CYS A 251 -11.75 -9.92 -2.39
N GLY A 252 -11.67 -9.76 -3.71
CA GLY A 252 -11.67 -10.88 -4.64
C GLY A 252 -13.06 -11.47 -4.81
N ILE A 253 -14.05 -10.62 -5.09
CA ILE A 253 -15.43 -11.06 -5.38
C ILE A 253 -15.60 -11.10 -6.90
N PRO A 254 -16.12 -12.20 -7.50
CA PRO A 254 -16.46 -12.22 -8.91
C PRO A 254 -17.49 -11.12 -9.23
N PRO A 255 -17.43 -10.43 -10.35
CA PRO A 255 -16.60 -10.64 -11.56
C PRO A 255 -15.32 -9.79 -11.65
N PHE A 256 -14.84 -9.23 -10.55
CA PHE A 256 -13.69 -8.32 -10.56
C PHE A 256 -12.36 -9.03 -10.83
N ALA A 257 -11.42 -8.33 -11.48
CA ALA A 257 -10.15 -8.89 -11.94
C ALA A 257 -9.23 -9.41 -10.80
N CYS A 258 -9.29 -8.78 -9.62
CA CYS A 258 -8.50 -9.25 -8.47
C CYS A 258 -8.95 -10.62 -7.94
N PHE A 259 -10.17 -11.09 -8.25
CA PHE A 259 -10.59 -12.44 -7.93
C PHE A 259 -9.71 -13.47 -8.67
N TRP A 260 -9.65 -13.39 -9.98
CA TRP A 260 -8.90 -14.31 -10.82
C TRP A 260 -7.41 -14.33 -10.45
N SER A 261 -6.81 -13.16 -10.24
CA SER A 261 -5.40 -13.08 -9.90
C SER A 261 -5.06 -13.62 -8.50
N LYS A 262 -5.94 -13.45 -7.50
CA LYS A 262 -5.75 -14.02 -6.17
C LYS A 262 -5.96 -15.52 -6.14
N ASP A 263 -6.98 -16.00 -6.83
CA ASP A 263 -7.30 -17.42 -6.90
C ASP A 263 -6.12 -18.20 -7.48
N GLU A 264 -5.54 -17.70 -8.54
CA GLU A 264 -4.36 -18.30 -9.17
C GLU A 264 -3.13 -18.31 -8.23
N ILE A 265 -2.88 -17.22 -7.49
CA ILE A 265 -1.78 -17.20 -6.47
C ILE A 265 -2.01 -18.27 -5.39
N ILE A 266 -3.25 -18.40 -4.92
CA ILE A 266 -3.59 -19.37 -3.87
C ILE A 266 -3.44 -20.80 -4.39
N ASN A 267 -3.88 -21.07 -5.62
CA ASN A 267 -3.71 -22.38 -6.26
C ASN A 267 -2.24 -22.76 -6.43
N ASP A 268 -1.42 -21.84 -6.92
CA ASP A 268 0.03 -22.07 -7.05
C ASP A 268 0.69 -22.27 -5.68
N SER A 269 0.23 -21.55 -4.64
CA SER A 269 0.75 -21.73 -3.29
C SER A 269 0.44 -23.12 -2.72
N TRP A 270 -0.72 -23.69 -3.09
CA TRP A 270 -1.10 -25.05 -2.68
C TRP A 270 -0.19 -26.11 -3.29
N LEU A 271 0.19 -25.92 -4.55
CA LEU A 271 1.12 -26.81 -5.25
C LEU A 271 2.54 -26.72 -4.68
N TYR A 272 2.96 -25.54 -4.22
CA TYR A 272 4.30 -25.32 -3.69
C TYR A 272 4.44 -25.81 -2.24
N SER A 273 3.53 -25.40 -1.35
CA SER A 273 3.51 -25.77 0.06
C SER A 273 2.14 -25.58 0.68
N PRO A 274 1.52 -26.63 1.28
CA PRO A 274 0.21 -26.52 1.89
C PRO A 274 0.18 -25.52 3.07
N ILE A 275 1.31 -25.35 3.78
CA ILE A 275 1.40 -24.39 4.89
C ILE A 275 1.25 -22.96 4.36
N PHE A 276 1.93 -22.62 3.26
CA PHE A 276 1.84 -21.29 2.65
C PHE A 276 0.42 -21.03 2.11
N ALA A 277 -0.21 -22.04 1.52
CA ALA A 277 -1.58 -21.97 1.05
C ALA A 277 -2.58 -21.69 2.17
N ILE A 278 -2.48 -22.38 3.30
CA ILE A 278 -3.37 -22.17 4.46
C ILE A 278 -3.23 -20.74 4.98
N ILE A 279 -1.99 -20.23 5.10
CA ILE A 279 -1.76 -18.86 5.55
C ILE A 279 -2.28 -17.87 4.49
N ALA A 280 -2.07 -18.10 3.20
CA ALA A 280 -2.58 -17.27 2.13
C ALA A 280 -4.13 -17.24 2.12
N CYS A 281 -4.79 -18.39 2.23
CA CYS A 281 -6.25 -18.48 2.35
C CYS A 281 -6.80 -17.73 3.57
N SER A 282 -6.23 -17.95 4.74
CA SER A 282 -6.66 -17.27 5.97
C SER A 282 -6.51 -15.75 5.86
N THR A 283 -5.43 -15.27 5.29
CA THR A 283 -5.21 -13.84 5.07
C THR A 283 -6.09 -13.28 3.95
N ALA A 284 -6.52 -14.07 2.97
CA ALA A 284 -7.53 -13.67 2.00
C ALA A 284 -8.88 -13.38 2.69
N GLY A 285 -9.29 -14.20 3.65
CA GLY A 285 -10.45 -13.92 4.51
C GLY A 285 -10.29 -12.64 5.33
N LEU A 286 -9.11 -12.42 5.92
CA LEU A 286 -8.80 -11.17 6.64
C LEU A 286 -8.85 -9.93 5.72
N THR A 287 -8.45 -10.06 4.44
CA THR A 287 -8.56 -8.93 3.49
C THR A 287 -10.01 -8.49 3.28
N ALA A 288 -10.94 -9.42 3.17
CA ALA A 288 -12.36 -9.10 3.08
C ALA A 288 -12.85 -8.40 4.35
N PHE A 289 -12.48 -8.94 5.51
CA PHE A 289 -12.89 -8.39 6.80
C PHE A 289 -12.45 -6.94 7.00
N TYR A 290 -11.16 -6.61 6.84
CA TYR A 290 -10.69 -5.24 7.07
C TYR A 290 -11.18 -4.26 5.99
N MET A 291 -11.37 -4.69 4.74
CA MET A 291 -11.89 -3.83 3.69
C MET A 291 -13.35 -3.45 3.92
N PHE A 292 -14.19 -4.42 4.29
CA PHE A 292 -15.57 -4.13 4.67
C PHE A 292 -15.66 -3.32 5.95
N ARG A 293 -14.77 -3.55 6.93
CA ARG A 293 -14.69 -2.71 8.13
C ARG A 293 -14.43 -1.26 7.78
N ILE A 294 -13.45 -0.97 6.91
CA ILE A 294 -13.16 0.41 6.47
C ILE A 294 -14.40 1.01 5.79
N TYR A 295 -15.04 0.27 4.89
CA TYR A 295 -16.22 0.73 4.16
C TYR A 295 -17.40 1.03 5.11
N LEU A 296 -17.73 0.12 5.99
CA LEU A 296 -18.86 0.28 6.91
C LEU A 296 -18.64 1.44 7.89
N LEU A 297 -17.45 1.57 8.45
CA LEU A 297 -17.13 2.66 9.39
C LEU A 297 -17.16 4.04 8.73
N THR A 298 -16.87 4.13 7.44
CA THR A 298 -16.84 5.43 6.73
C THR A 298 -18.22 5.84 6.18
N PHE A 299 -18.96 4.92 5.60
CA PHE A 299 -20.17 5.25 4.85
C PHE A 299 -21.47 4.93 5.56
N GLU A 300 -21.52 3.89 6.39
CA GLU A 300 -22.74 3.45 7.06
C GLU A 300 -22.85 4.04 8.48
N GLY A 301 -24.04 3.98 9.06
CA GLY A 301 -24.31 4.48 10.42
C GLY A 301 -24.60 5.97 10.48
N HIS A 302 -24.23 6.59 11.60
CA HIS A 302 -24.41 8.01 11.88
C HIS A 302 -23.07 8.73 11.94
N LEU A 303 -23.06 10.03 11.59
CA LEU A 303 -21.87 10.86 11.65
C LEU A 303 -21.45 11.10 13.12
N ASN A 304 -20.40 10.43 13.54
CA ASN A 304 -19.94 10.41 14.94
C ASN A 304 -19.29 11.72 15.40
N VAL A 305 -18.93 12.62 14.48
CA VAL A 305 -18.44 13.98 14.81
C VAL A 305 -19.43 14.73 15.69
N HIS A 306 -20.71 14.48 15.49
CA HIS A 306 -21.78 15.13 16.23
C HIS A 306 -21.75 14.82 17.73
N PHE A 307 -21.29 13.65 18.13
CA PHE A 307 -21.25 13.24 19.54
C PHE A 307 -20.02 13.74 20.31
N LYS A 308 -18.92 14.04 19.63
CA LYS A 308 -17.66 14.49 20.28
C LYS A 308 -17.54 16.00 20.46
N ASN A 309 -18.27 16.80 19.68
CA ASN A 309 -18.28 18.28 19.81
C ASN A 309 -19.36 18.79 20.77
N TYR A 310 -20.01 17.93 21.53
CA TYR A 310 -21.13 18.30 22.37
C TYR A 310 -20.71 18.83 23.74
N ASN A 311 -20.50 20.10 23.82
CA ASN A 311 -20.78 20.90 25.02
C ASN A 311 -22.26 21.37 24.97
N GLY A 312 -23.21 20.40 24.95
CA GLY A 312 -24.62 20.66 25.24
C GLY A 312 -25.46 21.46 24.24
N LYS A 313 -24.95 21.92 23.09
CA LYS A 313 -25.75 22.64 22.08
C LYS A 313 -25.99 21.81 20.82
N LYS A 314 -27.24 21.41 20.60
CA LYS A 314 -27.71 20.75 19.37
C LYS A 314 -27.54 21.68 18.16
N ASN A 315 -26.52 21.53 17.37
CA ASN A 315 -26.38 22.18 16.09
C ASN A 315 -26.94 21.30 14.98
N SER A 316 -28.22 21.46 14.69
CA SER A 316 -28.92 20.76 13.59
C SER A 316 -28.40 21.15 12.18
N SER A 317 -27.42 22.05 12.09
CA SER A 317 -26.92 22.60 10.83
C SER A 317 -25.88 21.74 10.12
N LEU A 318 -25.29 20.73 10.78
CA LEU A 318 -24.29 19.87 10.15
C LEU A 318 -24.89 18.94 9.08
N TYR A 319 -26.18 18.61 9.19
CA TYR A 319 -26.90 17.80 8.19
C TYR A 319 -27.34 18.58 6.94
N SER A 320 -27.24 19.90 6.96
CA SER A 320 -27.65 20.78 5.85
C SER A 320 -26.49 21.19 4.94
N ILE A 321 -25.25 20.85 5.29
CA ILE A 321 -24.09 21.17 4.48
C ILE A 321 -23.96 20.10 3.38
N SER A 322 -24.36 20.46 2.18
CA SER A 322 -24.09 19.66 0.99
C SER A 322 -22.61 19.77 0.65
N ILE A 323 -21.86 18.71 0.90
CA ILE A 323 -20.41 18.63 0.64
C ILE A 323 -20.10 18.77 -0.87
N TRP A 324 -21.08 18.58 -1.73
CA TRP A 324 -20.98 18.67 -3.20
C TRP A 324 -21.77 19.85 -3.79
N GLY A 325 -21.93 20.94 -3.05
CA GLY A 325 -22.43 22.19 -3.61
C GLY A 325 -23.73 22.05 -4.41
N LYS A 326 -24.79 21.43 -3.86
CA LYS A 326 -26.11 21.50 -4.52
C LYS A 326 -26.49 22.95 -4.69
N LYS A 327 -26.39 23.46 -5.93
CA LYS A 327 -26.96 24.75 -6.32
C LYS A 327 -28.46 24.72 -5.96
N GLY A 328 -28.88 25.48 -4.96
CA GLY A 328 -30.28 25.63 -4.65
C GLY A 328 -30.67 25.68 -3.16
N GLN A 329 -29.81 25.31 -2.23
CA GLN A 329 -30.09 25.60 -0.82
C GLN A 329 -29.59 27.04 -0.50
N LYS A 330 -30.52 27.97 -0.24
CA LYS A 330 -30.20 29.29 0.26
C LYS A 330 -29.27 29.14 1.48
N PRO A 331 -28.11 29.83 1.52
CA PRO A 331 -27.26 29.78 2.68
C PRO A 331 -28.06 30.24 3.90
N ILE A 332 -28.25 29.34 4.85
CA ILE A 332 -28.82 29.73 6.14
C ILE A 332 -27.83 30.72 6.74
N LYS A 333 -28.21 32.01 6.80
CA LYS A 333 -27.46 33.06 7.47
C LYS A 333 -27.34 32.71 8.95
N LYS A 334 -26.46 31.82 9.33
CA LYS A 334 -25.99 31.68 10.71
C LYS A 334 -24.60 32.27 10.76
N LYS A 335 -24.41 33.22 11.64
CA LYS A 335 -23.12 33.80 12.03
C LYS A 335 -22.19 32.61 12.33
N ASN A 336 -21.30 32.31 11.40
CA ASN A 336 -20.24 31.33 11.62
C ASN A 336 -19.31 31.92 12.69
N PRO A 337 -19.12 31.27 13.83
CA PRO A 337 -18.16 31.76 14.83
C PRO A 337 -16.73 31.82 14.31
N PHE A 338 -16.44 31.19 13.14
CA PHE A 338 -15.13 31.19 12.50
C PHE A 338 -14.83 32.45 11.67
N ILE A 339 -15.84 33.22 11.24
CA ILE A 339 -15.59 34.47 10.48
C ILE A 339 -15.13 35.61 11.40
N GLY A 340 -15.40 35.53 12.69
CA GLY A 340 -14.88 36.50 13.68
C GLY A 340 -13.36 36.44 13.89
N PHE A 341 -12.68 35.39 13.50
CA PHE A 341 -11.23 35.27 13.66
C PHE A 341 -10.43 35.83 12.48
N ILE A 342 -11.06 36.10 11.35
CA ILE A 342 -10.38 36.59 10.13
C ILE A 342 -10.43 38.12 10.04
N ASN A 343 -11.35 38.78 10.74
CA ASN A 343 -11.53 40.25 10.67
C ASN A 343 -10.89 41.03 11.83
N ASN A 344 -10.11 40.40 12.70
CA ASN A 344 -9.32 41.10 13.72
C ASN A 344 -7.82 40.90 13.47
N LYS A 345 -7.36 41.36 12.32
CA LYS A 345 -5.97 41.76 12.09
C LYS A 345 -5.98 42.99 11.19
#